data_80581e399ddcdaf12c66dcecf19c3a35
#
_entry.id   80581e399ddcdaf12c66dcecf19c3a35
#
_cell.length_a   1.000
_cell.length_b   1.000
_cell.length_c   1.000
_cell.angle_alpha   90.00
_cell.angle_beta   90.00
_cell.angle_gamma   90.00
#
_symmetry.space_group_name_H-M   'P 1'
#
loop_
_entity.id
_entity.type
_entity.pdbx_description
1 polymer ?
#
loop_
_entity_poly.entity_id
_entity_poly.type
_entity_poly.pdbx_seq_one_letter_code
_entity_poly.pdbx_strand_id
1 'polypeptide(L)'
;MRAGRRSSQAHVSIAGEGLIGGLPLFAEGHEVEEKTKDSARKEIKFRHGVLAFGLLAVAMLGCVVGLGTEPQIPMVIGCAIAAGIAMYLGFRWDEVVDFMMRGILDAMEAVLILMCIGMLVGAWIVSGTVPTLIYYGLSVISPQLFLPIAFLGTLLVGIVLGSWGAAGTIGIAFMGIAAALDIPLGMAAGAIIAGAYVSEIASPLTDGPVLCAALANVSVFSLCKRFLPLVVAVCLISTGLYFLIGNSLGAGMTEAGTSRVEELLFALDQSYAIGPLTLIPLFVMIVCIAVQVPAIPSFLLGVLLAVVEAVVLQGAHPGVAVEAANSGVVSATGFSMLDELLSTGGIVEMLPAISIVILVMAYVGILQHTGLIQSLVEPITSRLRSFSSLAVATVGSGAAFNILMPDQYPSIAMSSKMYGGALGKHGAAGEVWSNIVNSSAGITSVLVPWNTCSIYMVTILGVSCIEYLPFAFFCYLYPTAVAAMAVLFGRKLGWSARTSGEGAL
;
A
#
# COMPACT_ATOMS: atom_id res chain seq x y z
N MET A 1 -12.05 -46.43 49.56
CA MET A 1 -13.24 -46.81 48.78
C MET A 1 -13.31 -45.94 47.54
N ARG A 2 -13.30 -46.60 46.41
CA ARG A 2 -13.33 -46.07 45.03
C ARG A 2 -14.68 -45.52 44.67
N ALA A 3 -14.76 -44.41 43.94
CA ALA A 3 -15.75 -44.14 42.88
C ALA A 3 -15.32 -42.89 42.13
N GLY A 4 -15.09 -43.01 40.97
CA GLY A 4 -14.90 -42.51 39.68
C GLY A 4 -16.05 -41.69 39.17
N ARG A 5 -15.78 -40.51 38.61
CA ARG A 5 -16.70 -39.77 37.74
C ARG A 5 -16.03 -39.52 36.42
N ARG A 6 -16.53 -40.22 35.41
CA ARG A 6 -16.36 -39.90 33.98
C ARG A 6 -17.26 -38.72 33.67
N SER A 7 -16.73 -37.64 33.11
CA SER A 7 -17.55 -36.60 32.47
C SER A 7 -17.65 -36.89 30.98
N SER A 8 -18.89 -37.12 30.55
CA SER A 8 -19.35 -37.31 29.18
C SER A 8 -19.30 -35.98 28.42
N GLN A 9 -18.55 -35.95 27.32
CA GLN A 9 -18.73 -34.92 26.30
C GLN A 9 -19.98 -35.26 25.48
N ALA A 10 -20.96 -34.39 25.52
CA ALA A 10 -22.15 -34.46 24.68
C ALA A 10 -21.87 -33.71 23.35
N HIS A 11 -21.73 -34.49 22.28
CA HIS A 11 -21.91 -33.99 20.91
C HIS A 11 -23.39 -33.68 20.69
N VAL A 12 -23.72 -32.41 20.43
CA VAL A 12 -25.04 -32.03 19.91
C VAL A 12 -24.96 -32.09 18.40
N SER A 13 -25.47 -33.20 17.85
CA SER A 13 -25.81 -33.35 16.43
C SER A 13 -27.23 -32.85 16.24
N ILE A 14 -27.40 -31.78 15.49
CA ILE A 14 -28.73 -31.36 15.02
C ILE A 14 -28.89 -31.94 13.61
N ALA A 15 -29.48 -33.11 13.54
CA ALA A 15 -30.07 -33.65 12.32
C ALA A 15 -31.50 -33.16 12.23
N GLY A 16 -31.80 -32.27 11.32
CA GLY A 16 -33.14 -31.89 10.91
C GLY A 16 -33.41 -32.46 9.54
N GLU A 17 -33.96 -33.67 9.49
CA GLU A 17 -34.54 -34.23 8.27
C GLU A 17 -35.87 -33.52 7.97
N GLY A 18 -35.89 -32.81 6.82
CA GLY A 18 -37.10 -32.34 6.15
C GLY A 18 -37.13 -32.87 4.73
N LEU A 19 -37.78 -34.00 4.52
CA LEU A 19 -38.08 -34.55 3.20
C LEU A 19 -39.01 -33.59 2.45
N ILE A 20 -38.54 -33.04 1.31
CA ILE A 20 -39.40 -32.78 0.15
C ILE A 20 -38.63 -33.26 -1.07
N GLY A 21 -39.16 -34.24 -1.78
CA GLY A 21 -38.56 -34.84 -2.95
C GLY A 21 -38.48 -33.89 -4.13
N GLY A 22 -37.40 -34.02 -4.88
CA GLY A 22 -37.24 -33.35 -6.18
C GLY A 22 -35.82 -33.33 -6.69
N LEU A 23 -35.42 -34.35 -7.43
CA LEU A 23 -34.42 -34.38 -8.53
C LEU A 23 -32.96 -34.06 -8.26
N PRO A 24 -32.06 -35.04 -8.40
CA PRO A 24 -30.59 -34.82 -8.56
C PRO A 24 -30.21 -34.57 -10.02
N LEU A 25 -31.03 -33.87 -10.80
CA LEU A 25 -30.80 -33.62 -12.24
C LEU A 25 -30.06 -32.31 -12.57
N PHE A 26 -29.87 -31.44 -11.59
CA PHE A 26 -29.19 -30.13 -11.84
C PHE A 26 -27.70 -30.10 -11.51
N ALA A 27 -27.18 -31.01 -10.68
CA ALA A 27 -25.76 -31.03 -10.32
C ALA A 27 -24.90 -31.67 -11.42
N GLU A 28 -25.37 -32.75 -12.07
CA GLU A 28 -24.63 -33.39 -13.16
C GLU A 28 -24.59 -32.55 -14.45
N GLY A 29 -25.62 -31.74 -14.71
CA GLY A 29 -25.66 -30.83 -15.86
C GLY A 29 -24.62 -29.72 -15.77
N HIS A 30 -24.36 -29.15 -14.59
CA HIS A 30 -23.37 -28.12 -14.39
C HIS A 30 -21.94 -28.64 -14.51
N GLU A 31 -21.62 -29.79 -13.94
CA GLU A 31 -20.27 -30.38 -14.06
C GLU A 31 -19.92 -30.86 -15.49
N VAL A 32 -20.89 -31.32 -16.25
CA VAL A 32 -20.69 -31.77 -17.65
C VAL A 32 -20.58 -30.53 -18.57
N GLU A 33 -21.33 -29.47 -18.29
CA GLU A 33 -21.25 -28.21 -19.05
C GLU A 33 -19.95 -27.45 -18.77
N GLU A 34 -19.42 -27.51 -17.57
CA GLU A 34 -18.13 -26.94 -17.19
C GLU A 34 -16.96 -27.71 -17.80
N LYS A 35 -16.99 -29.05 -17.80
CA LYS A 35 -15.98 -29.91 -18.44
C LYS A 35 -15.98 -29.81 -19.98
N THR A 36 -17.13 -29.62 -20.61
CA THR A 36 -17.20 -29.40 -22.07
C THR A 36 -16.77 -28.01 -22.46
N LYS A 37 -16.97 -26.99 -21.60
CA LYS A 37 -16.45 -25.62 -21.82
C LYS A 37 -14.93 -25.56 -21.75
N ASP A 38 -14.32 -26.29 -20.83
CA ASP A 38 -12.85 -26.33 -20.67
C ASP A 38 -12.13 -26.99 -21.85
N SER A 39 -12.78 -27.96 -22.52
CA SER A 39 -12.20 -28.65 -23.70
C SER A 39 -12.16 -27.81 -24.97
N ALA A 40 -12.87 -26.68 -25.02
CA ALA A 40 -12.90 -25.76 -26.17
C ALA A 40 -11.91 -24.59 -26.06
N ARG A 41 -11.30 -24.38 -24.88
CA ARG A 41 -10.37 -23.29 -24.63
C ARG A 41 -8.99 -23.59 -25.18
N LYS A 42 -8.35 -22.56 -25.75
CA LYS A 42 -6.97 -22.69 -26.24
C LYS A 42 -6.00 -22.72 -25.07
N GLU A 43 -4.93 -23.52 -25.21
CA GLU A 43 -3.85 -23.57 -24.25
C GLU A 43 -3.22 -22.18 -24.04
N ILE A 44 -3.17 -21.75 -22.79
CA ILE A 44 -2.58 -20.46 -22.40
C ILE A 44 -1.07 -20.62 -22.38
N LYS A 45 -0.39 -19.88 -23.27
CA LYS A 45 1.07 -19.94 -23.44
C LYS A 45 1.71 -18.65 -22.90
N PHE A 46 2.97 -18.74 -22.50
CA PHE A 46 3.81 -17.61 -22.08
C PHE A 46 3.67 -16.37 -22.97
N ARG A 47 3.61 -16.56 -24.29
CA ARG A 47 3.43 -15.47 -25.27
C ARG A 47 2.15 -14.65 -25.07
N HIS A 48 1.06 -15.26 -24.59
CA HIS A 48 -0.21 -14.56 -24.39
C HIS A 48 -0.14 -13.63 -23.19
N GLY A 49 0.52 -14.06 -22.10
CA GLY A 49 0.83 -13.22 -20.97
C GLY A 49 1.74 -12.05 -21.35
N VAL A 50 2.87 -12.35 -22.03
CA VAL A 50 3.79 -11.32 -22.54
C VAL A 50 3.08 -10.32 -23.44
N LEU A 51 2.16 -10.78 -24.30
CA LEU A 51 1.40 -9.88 -25.17
C LEU A 51 0.46 -8.95 -24.38
N ALA A 52 -0.27 -9.49 -23.40
CA ALA A 52 -1.19 -8.70 -22.57
C ALA A 52 -0.46 -7.58 -21.83
N PHE A 53 0.63 -7.94 -21.13
CA PHE A 53 1.43 -6.97 -20.37
C PHE A 53 2.26 -6.05 -21.26
N GLY A 54 2.85 -6.56 -22.33
CA GLY A 54 3.67 -5.78 -23.26
C GLY A 54 2.84 -4.69 -23.96
N LEU A 55 1.64 -5.02 -24.41
CA LEU A 55 0.74 -4.03 -25.02
C LEU A 55 0.24 -3.00 -24.01
N LEU A 56 -0.06 -3.41 -22.76
CA LEU A 56 -0.37 -2.44 -21.70
C LEU A 56 0.81 -1.50 -21.45
N ALA A 57 2.03 -2.05 -21.31
CA ALA A 57 3.23 -1.23 -21.09
C ALA A 57 3.46 -0.23 -22.23
N VAL A 58 3.28 -0.65 -23.47
CA VAL A 58 3.37 0.25 -24.64
C VAL A 58 2.28 1.33 -24.61
N ALA A 59 1.04 0.97 -24.25
CA ALA A 59 -0.06 1.94 -24.11
C ALA A 59 0.23 2.94 -22.98
N MET A 60 0.70 2.47 -21.82
CA MET A 60 1.06 3.34 -20.68
C MET A 60 2.21 4.28 -21.03
N LEU A 61 3.32 3.76 -21.56
CA LEU A 61 4.47 4.59 -21.96
C LEU A 61 4.10 5.59 -23.07
N GLY A 62 3.36 5.15 -24.06
CA GLY A 62 2.94 5.99 -25.17
C GLY A 62 2.01 7.12 -24.72
N CYS A 63 0.99 6.82 -23.94
CA CYS A 63 0.02 7.80 -23.49
C CYS A 63 0.56 8.66 -22.33
N VAL A 64 1.09 8.07 -21.27
CA VAL A 64 1.51 8.84 -20.09
C VAL A 64 2.82 9.60 -20.35
N VAL A 65 3.86 8.92 -20.86
CA VAL A 65 5.17 9.55 -21.08
C VAL A 65 5.20 10.30 -22.41
N GLY A 66 4.63 9.72 -23.47
CA GLY A 66 4.69 10.31 -24.82
C GLY A 66 3.69 11.44 -25.05
N LEU A 67 2.45 11.31 -24.55
CA LEU A 67 1.39 12.30 -24.75
C LEU A 67 1.07 13.14 -23.51
N GLY A 68 1.66 12.83 -22.33
CA GLY A 68 1.40 13.54 -21.08
C GLY A 68 -0.03 13.36 -20.57
N THR A 69 -0.71 12.25 -20.94
CA THR A 69 -2.09 11.99 -20.50
C THR A 69 -2.12 11.28 -19.16
N GLU A 70 -3.23 11.39 -18.48
CA GLU A 70 -3.47 10.62 -17.27
C GLU A 70 -3.62 9.12 -17.56
N PRO A 71 -3.31 8.23 -16.57
CA PRO A 71 -3.23 6.79 -16.77
C PRO A 71 -4.57 6.07 -16.98
N GLN A 72 -5.73 6.72 -16.78
CA GLN A 72 -7.05 6.11 -16.91
C GLN A 72 -7.30 5.58 -18.33
N ILE A 73 -7.01 6.39 -19.34
CA ILE A 73 -7.29 6.01 -20.74
C ILE A 73 -6.40 4.82 -21.18
N PRO A 74 -5.07 4.83 -20.99
CA PRO A 74 -4.27 3.64 -21.30
C PRO A 74 -4.66 2.40 -20.46
N MET A 75 -5.21 2.55 -19.25
CA MET A 75 -5.76 1.41 -18.50
C MET A 75 -7.03 0.83 -19.13
N VAL A 76 -7.94 1.67 -19.63
CA VAL A 76 -9.10 1.20 -20.40
C VAL A 76 -8.66 0.43 -21.66
N ILE A 77 -7.65 0.95 -22.38
CA ILE A 77 -7.04 0.24 -23.51
C ILE A 77 -6.47 -1.11 -23.05
N GLY A 78 -5.77 -1.16 -21.91
CA GLY A 78 -5.27 -2.38 -21.32
C GLY A 78 -6.36 -3.40 -21.02
N CYS A 79 -7.48 -2.97 -20.42
CA CYS A 79 -8.65 -3.82 -20.19
C CYS A 79 -9.21 -4.38 -21.51
N ALA A 80 -9.34 -3.54 -22.54
CA ALA A 80 -9.81 -3.98 -23.84
C ALA A 80 -8.87 -5.00 -24.49
N ILE A 81 -7.54 -4.80 -24.39
CA ILE A 81 -6.54 -5.74 -24.87
C ILE A 81 -6.63 -7.09 -24.13
N ALA A 82 -6.69 -7.05 -22.80
CA ALA A 82 -6.79 -8.27 -21.98
C ALA A 82 -8.09 -9.03 -22.27
N ALA A 83 -9.21 -8.33 -22.39
CA ALA A 83 -10.50 -8.90 -22.79
C ALA A 83 -10.44 -9.53 -24.18
N GLY A 84 -9.84 -8.85 -25.17
CA GLY A 84 -9.64 -9.39 -26.52
C GLY A 84 -8.80 -10.67 -26.53
N ILE A 85 -7.71 -10.71 -25.73
CA ILE A 85 -6.87 -11.92 -25.58
C ILE A 85 -7.68 -13.03 -24.90
N ALA A 86 -8.44 -12.73 -23.85
CA ALA A 86 -9.29 -13.72 -23.18
C ALA A 86 -10.33 -14.32 -24.14
N MET A 87 -11.01 -13.50 -24.93
CA MET A 87 -11.95 -13.95 -25.95
C MET A 87 -11.28 -14.78 -27.05
N TYR A 88 -10.07 -14.40 -27.48
CA TYR A 88 -9.28 -15.20 -28.44
C TYR A 88 -8.91 -16.58 -27.85
N LEU A 89 -8.71 -16.67 -26.53
CA LEU A 89 -8.43 -17.93 -25.82
C LEU A 89 -9.68 -18.80 -25.63
N GLY A 90 -10.87 -18.27 -25.96
CA GLY A 90 -12.14 -19.01 -25.91
C GLY A 90 -13.03 -18.69 -24.72
N PHE A 91 -12.71 -17.66 -23.95
CA PHE A 91 -13.59 -17.14 -22.90
C PHE A 91 -14.73 -16.34 -23.52
N ARG A 92 -15.94 -16.46 -22.94
CA ARG A 92 -17.09 -15.67 -23.36
C ARG A 92 -17.05 -14.28 -22.75
N TRP A 93 -17.71 -13.31 -23.39
CA TRP A 93 -17.77 -11.94 -22.88
C TRP A 93 -18.34 -11.88 -21.44
N ASP A 94 -19.38 -12.64 -21.17
CA ASP A 94 -20.00 -12.69 -19.83
C ASP A 94 -19.00 -13.17 -18.75
N GLU A 95 -18.14 -14.14 -19.08
CA GLU A 95 -17.07 -14.62 -18.18
C GLU A 95 -16.02 -13.52 -17.97
N VAL A 96 -15.64 -12.79 -19.03
CA VAL A 96 -14.68 -11.69 -18.93
C VAL A 96 -15.22 -10.58 -18.04
N VAL A 97 -16.50 -10.24 -18.17
CA VAL A 97 -17.16 -9.26 -17.30
C VAL A 97 -17.18 -9.74 -15.85
N ASP A 98 -17.48 -11.02 -15.60
CA ASP A 98 -17.44 -11.58 -14.24
C ASP A 98 -16.03 -11.51 -13.64
N PHE A 99 -15.00 -11.78 -14.43
CA PHE A 99 -13.60 -11.64 -14.00
C PHE A 99 -13.24 -10.18 -13.64
N MET A 100 -13.67 -9.24 -14.47
CA MET A 100 -13.51 -7.79 -14.17
C MET A 100 -14.19 -7.42 -12.85
N MET A 101 -15.45 -7.85 -12.67
CA MET A 101 -16.23 -7.54 -11.48
C MET A 101 -15.61 -8.14 -10.21
N ARG A 102 -15.11 -9.37 -10.26
CA ARG A 102 -14.39 -9.98 -9.13
C ARG A 102 -13.15 -9.18 -8.76
N GLY A 103 -12.33 -8.81 -9.76
CA GLY A 103 -11.16 -7.96 -9.51
C GLY A 103 -11.54 -6.62 -8.87
N ILE A 104 -12.59 -5.96 -9.35
CA ILE A 104 -13.08 -4.69 -8.77
C ILE A 104 -13.54 -4.90 -7.33
N LEU A 105 -14.29 -5.97 -7.03
CA LEU A 105 -14.77 -6.26 -5.67
C LEU A 105 -13.62 -6.45 -4.69
N ASP A 106 -12.51 -7.06 -5.10
CA ASP A 106 -11.32 -7.24 -4.26
C ASP A 106 -10.68 -5.90 -3.84
N ALA A 107 -10.95 -4.80 -4.58
CA ALA A 107 -10.42 -3.47 -4.26
C ALA A 107 -11.41 -2.55 -3.52
N MET A 108 -12.63 -2.97 -3.27
CA MET A 108 -13.66 -2.07 -2.74
C MET A 108 -13.33 -1.52 -1.35
N GLU A 109 -12.63 -2.28 -0.51
CA GLU A 109 -12.17 -1.77 0.78
C GLU A 109 -11.17 -0.62 0.61
N ALA A 110 -10.21 -0.75 -0.32
CA ALA A 110 -9.26 0.33 -0.63
C ALA A 110 -9.97 1.58 -1.17
N VAL A 111 -11.00 1.42 -2.00
CA VAL A 111 -11.82 2.53 -2.51
C VAL A 111 -12.53 3.26 -1.35
N LEU A 112 -13.11 2.52 -0.39
CA LEU A 112 -13.75 3.12 0.77
C LEU A 112 -12.75 3.87 1.66
N ILE A 113 -11.55 3.33 1.84
CA ILE A 113 -10.46 3.99 2.59
C ILE A 113 -10.06 5.30 1.90
N LEU A 114 -9.88 5.30 0.57
CA LEU A 114 -9.58 6.52 -0.19
C LEU A 114 -10.65 7.61 0.02
N MET A 115 -11.94 7.24 -0.04
CA MET A 115 -13.02 8.17 0.22
C MET A 115 -12.96 8.73 1.66
N CYS A 116 -12.73 7.87 2.65
CA CYS A 116 -12.59 8.31 4.05
C CYS A 116 -11.42 9.27 4.25
N ILE A 117 -10.28 9.04 3.58
CA ILE A 117 -9.11 9.91 3.68
C ILE A 117 -9.38 11.26 3.01
N GLY A 118 -10.03 11.27 1.83
CA GLY A 118 -10.46 12.53 1.23
C GLY A 118 -11.32 13.38 2.17
N MET A 119 -12.33 12.75 2.79
CA MET A 119 -13.16 13.40 3.82
C MET A 119 -12.33 13.92 4.99
N LEU A 120 -11.38 13.11 5.46
CA LEU A 120 -10.53 13.44 6.61
C LEU A 120 -9.70 14.68 6.35
N VAL A 121 -9.02 14.73 5.19
CA VAL A 121 -8.17 15.88 4.80
C VAL A 121 -8.97 17.16 4.77
N GLY A 122 -10.10 17.20 4.07
CA GLY A 122 -10.97 18.36 4.00
C GLY A 122 -11.46 18.83 5.38
N ALA A 123 -11.94 17.88 6.20
CA ALA A 123 -12.41 18.17 7.55
C ALA A 123 -11.28 18.67 8.47
N TRP A 124 -10.07 18.08 8.37
CA TRP A 124 -8.91 18.47 9.19
C TRP A 124 -8.33 19.83 8.83
N ILE A 125 -8.48 20.28 7.60
CA ILE A 125 -8.10 21.64 7.22
C ILE A 125 -9.04 22.63 7.90
N VAL A 126 -10.35 22.47 7.77
CA VAL A 126 -11.34 23.40 8.35
C VAL A 126 -11.35 23.36 9.87
N SER A 127 -11.08 22.20 10.51
CA SER A 127 -10.98 22.08 11.97
C SER A 127 -9.74 22.72 12.55
N GLY A 128 -8.75 23.08 11.73
CA GLY A 128 -7.46 23.58 12.19
C GLY A 128 -6.46 22.50 12.59
N THR A 129 -6.79 21.21 12.43
CA THR A 129 -5.88 20.08 12.74
C THR A 129 -4.64 20.14 11.86
N VAL A 130 -4.79 20.18 10.52
CA VAL A 130 -3.66 20.29 9.57
C VAL A 130 -2.91 21.63 9.77
N PRO A 131 -3.56 22.80 9.82
CA PRO A 131 -2.91 24.05 10.15
C PRO A 131 -2.06 24.01 11.42
N THR A 132 -2.58 23.40 12.50
CA THR A 132 -1.85 23.28 13.77
C THR A 132 -0.62 22.36 13.65
N LEU A 133 -0.73 21.25 12.92
CA LEU A 133 0.41 20.38 12.65
C LEU A 133 1.52 21.10 11.87
N ILE A 134 1.14 21.89 10.87
CA ILE A 134 2.08 22.68 10.09
C ILE A 134 2.74 23.75 10.98
N TYR A 135 1.94 24.47 11.79
CA TYR A 135 2.43 25.51 12.70
C TYR A 135 3.48 24.99 13.68
N TYR A 136 3.17 23.92 14.43
CA TYR A 136 4.12 23.32 15.37
C TYR A 136 5.32 22.69 14.67
N GLY A 137 5.10 22.08 13.50
CA GLY A 137 6.17 21.52 12.68
C GLY A 137 7.17 22.58 12.26
N LEU A 138 6.71 23.70 11.70
CA LEU A 138 7.56 24.83 11.29
C LEU A 138 8.27 25.49 12.47
N SER A 139 7.65 25.50 13.65
CA SER A 139 8.26 26.09 14.85
C SER A 139 9.44 25.27 15.40
N VAL A 140 9.51 23.97 15.10
CA VAL A 140 10.50 23.03 15.70
C VAL A 140 11.46 22.47 14.69
N ILE A 141 11.06 22.29 13.42
CA ILE A 141 11.80 21.56 12.41
C ILE A 141 12.69 22.52 11.62
N SER A 142 14.00 22.34 11.71
CA SER A 142 14.95 23.03 10.84
C SER A 142 15.01 22.33 9.47
N PRO A 143 15.29 23.07 8.37
CA PRO A 143 15.38 22.50 7.02
C PRO A 143 16.37 21.34 6.89
N GLN A 144 17.50 21.41 7.62
CA GLN A 144 18.52 20.37 7.62
C GLN A 144 18.02 19.05 8.19
N LEU A 145 17.14 19.12 9.18
CA LEU A 145 16.57 17.96 9.88
C LEU A 145 15.22 17.52 9.34
N PHE A 146 14.65 18.28 8.39
CA PHE A 146 13.31 17.99 7.88
C PHE A 146 13.17 16.57 7.31
N LEU A 147 14.05 16.18 6.36
CA LEU A 147 13.95 14.86 5.72
C LEU A 147 14.08 13.69 6.71
N PRO A 148 15.08 13.66 7.61
CA PRO A 148 15.15 12.62 8.65
C PRO A 148 13.94 12.64 9.59
N ILE A 149 13.43 13.82 9.97
CA ILE A 149 12.24 13.93 10.85
C ILE A 149 10.98 13.45 10.12
N ALA A 150 10.79 13.81 8.85
CA ALA A 150 9.68 13.34 8.05
C ALA A 150 9.69 11.82 7.89
N PHE A 151 10.87 11.23 7.61
CA PHE A 151 11.05 9.77 7.55
C PHE A 151 10.72 9.09 8.88
N LEU A 152 11.33 9.55 9.99
CA LEU A 152 11.12 8.95 11.30
C LEU A 152 9.70 9.19 11.84
N GLY A 153 9.13 10.37 11.59
CA GLY A 153 7.77 10.72 11.99
C GLY A 153 6.74 9.83 11.32
N THR A 154 6.84 9.68 9.99
CA THR A 154 5.94 8.80 9.24
C THR A 154 6.16 7.32 9.56
N LEU A 155 7.40 6.90 9.86
CA LEU A 155 7.69 5.56 10.37
C LEU A 155 6.95 5.29 11.69
N LEU A 156 7.06 6.18 12.67
CA LEU A 156 6.42 6.02 13.98
C LEU A 156 4.89 5.96 13.86
N VAL A 157 4.33 6.85 13.08
CA VAL A 157 2.88 6.86 12.83
C VAL A 157 2.47 5.63 12.01
N GLY A 158 3.25 5.24 11.02
CA GLY A 158 3.00 4.08 10.17
C GLY A 158 2.95 2.75 10.92
N ILE A 159 3.76 2.56 11.96
CA ILE A 159 3.69 1.36 12.79
C ILE A 159 2.30 1.16 13.40
N VAL A 160 1.59 2.25 13.68
CA VAL A 160 0.25 2.25 14.29
C VAL A 160 -0.85 2.31 13.24
N LEU A 161 -0.74 3.25 12.27
CA LEU A 161 -1.79 3.57 11.28
C LEU A 161 -1.65 2.82 9.95
N GLY A 162 -0.55 2.09 9.75
CA GLY A 162 -0.19 1.56 8.44
C GLY A 162 0.41 2.63 7.51
N SER A 163 0.91 2.19 6.36
CA SER A 163 1.59 3.08 5.40
C SER A 163 0.64 4.14 4.81
N TRP A 164 -0.57 3.75 4.45
CA TRP A 164 -1.57 4.66 3.90
C TRP A 164 -2.07 5.65 4.95
N GLY A 165 -2.34 5.17 6.18
CA GLY A 165 -2.75 6.03 7.28
C GLY A 165 -1.70 7.08 7.64
N ALA A 166 -0.42 6.71 7.66
CA ALA A 166 0.67 7.67 7.95
C ALA A 166 0.82 8.73 6.86
N ALA A 167 0.76 8.34 5.58
CA ALA A 167 0.83 9.28 4.48
C ALA A 167 -0.37 10.23 4.45
N GLY A 168 -1.60 9.68 4.61
CA GLY A 168 -2.84 10.46 4.61
C GLY A 168 -3.07 11.35 5.84
N THR A 169 -2.22 11.25 6.86
CA THR A 169 -2.31 12.07 8.07
C THR A 169 -1.09 12.97 8.22
N ILE A 170 -0.06 12.49 8.89
CA ILE A 170 1.14 13.31 9.14
C ILE A 170 1.93 13.58 7.85
N GLY A 171 1.80 12.71 6.82
CA GLY A 171 2.45 12.92 5.54
C GLY A 171 2.03 14.21 4.86
N ILE A 172 0.73 14.52 4.86
CA ILE A 172 0.19 15.77 4.31
C ILE A 172 0.75 16.99 5.06
N ALA A 173 0.79 16.93 6.39
CA ALA A 173 1.38 18.00 7.18
C ALA A 173 2.87 18.21 6.86
N PHE A 174 3.65 17.13 6.69
CA PHE A 174 5.04 17.22 6.26
C PHE A 174 5.18 17.79 4.83
N MET A 175 4.26 17.48 3.91
CA MET A 175 4.27 18.12 2.59
C MET A 175 4.08 19.63 2.69
N GLY A 176 3.16 20.06 3.55
CA GLY A 176 2.96 21.48 3.84
C GLY A 176 4.20 22.16 4.42
N ILE A 177 4.86 21.51 5.37
CA ILE A 177 6.12 21.99 5.95
C ILE A 177 7.23 22.04 4.88
N ALA A 178 7.33 21.03 4.00
CA ALA A 178 8.30 20.99 2.92
C ALA A 178 8.14 22.17 1.95
N ALA A 179 6.89 22.43 1.54
CA ALA A 179 6.56 23.57 0.68
C ALA A 179 6.96 24.91 1.33
N ALA A 180 6.67 25.07 2.63
CA ALA A 180 7.03 26.25 3.39
C ALA A 180 8.56 26.45 3.53
N LEU A 181 9.31 25.35 3.67
CA LEU A 181 10.77 25.35 3.77
C LEU A 181 11.50 25.37 2.41
N ASP A 182 10.77 25.47 1.30
CA ASP A 182 11.31 25.44 -0.08
C ASP A 182 12.13 24.16 -0.37
N ILE A 183 11.70 23.04 0.27
CA ILE A 183 12.31 21.72 0.06
C ILE A 183 11.64 21.08 -1.16
N PRO A 184 12.41 20.51 -2.13
CA PRO A 184 11.83 19.85 -3.27
C PRO A 184 10.82 18.79 -2.86
N LEU A 185 9.56 18.95 -3.30
CA LEU A 185 8.43 18.12 -2.84
C LEU A 185 8.63 16.64 -3.14
N GLY A 186 9.31 16.28 -4.24
CA GLY A 186 9.68 14.90 -4.55
C GLY A 186 10.59 14.27 -3.49
N MET A 187 11.55 15.05 -2.92
CA MET A 187 12.42 14.57 -1.84
C MET A 187 11.63 14.36 -0.54
N ALA A 188 10.75 15.32 -0.20
CA ALA A 188 9.89 15.24 0.95
C ALA A 188 8.95 14.02 0.86
N ALA A 189 8.25 13.87 -0.26
CA ALA A 189 7.38 12.72 -0.50
C ALA A 189 8.14 11.40 -0.45
N GLY A 190 9.36 11.32 -1.01
CA GLY A 190 10.20 10.13 -0.93
C GLY A 190 10.57 9.75 0.49
N ALA A 191 10.90 10.71 1.35
CA ALA A 191 11.19 10.49 2.77
C ALA A 191 9.93 10.03 3.53
N ILE A 192 8.79 10.68 3.30
CA ILE A 192 7.49 10.34 3.88
C ILE A 192 7.09 8.91 3.51
N ILE A 193 7.12 8.58 2.22
CA ILE A 193 6.78 7.25 1.70
C ILE A 193 7.72 6.19 2.27
N ALA A 194 9.02 6.44 2.24
CA ALA A 194 10.00 5.52 2.79
C ALA A 194 9.75 5.23 4.28
N GLY A 195 9.44 6.25 5.08
CA GLY A 195 9.09 6.10 6.49
C GLY A 195 7.80 5.31 6.69
N ALA A 196 6.75 5.67 5.97
CA ALA A 196 5.46 4.98 6.01
C ALA A 196 5.59 3.49 5.66
N TYR A 197 6.37 3.15 4.62
CA TYR A 197 6.55 1.76 4.15
C TYR A 197 7.43 0.88 5.05
N VAL A 198 8.12 1.43 6.05
CA VAL A 198 8.73 0.61 7.11
C VAL A 198 7.68 -0.22 7.83
N SER A 199 6.48 0.32 8.01
CA SER A 199 5.38 -0.39 8.67
C SER A 199 4.97 -1.67 7.94
N GLU A 200 5.10 -1.71 6.61
CA GLU A 200 4.80 -2.90 5.78
C GLU A 200 5.73 -4.10 6.08
N ILE A 201 6.76 -3.91 6.89
CA ILE A 201 7.63 -4.99 7.38
C ILE A 201 7.62 -5.08 8.90
N ALA A 202 7.61 -3.95 9.58
CA ALA A 202 7.86 -3.88 11.02
C ALA A 202 6.59 -3.93 11.87
N SER A 203 5.43 -3.59 11.31
CA SER A 203 4.18 -3.55 12.06
C SER A 203 3.38 -4.85 11.95
N PRO A 204 2.98 -5.45 13.07
CA PRO A 204 2.06 -6.59 13.04
C PRO A 204 0.60 -6.19 12.77
N LEU A 205 0.33 -4.90 12.58
CA LEU A 205 -1.00 -4.33 12.36
C LEU A 205 -1.27 -4.00 10.88
N THR A 206 -0.23 -4.03 10.04
CA THR A 206 -0.35 -3.74 8.60
C THR A 206 -0.64 -4.99 7.79
N ASP A 207 -1.35 -4.81 6.69
CA ASP A 207 -1.91 -5.90 5.90
C ASP A 207 -0.83 -6.77 5.23
N GLY A 208 0.29 -6.16 4.76
CA GLY A 208 1.37 -6.88 4.12
C GLY A 208 1.97 -8.00 4.99
N PRO A 209 2.48 -7.69 6.19
CA PRO A 209 2.95 -8.70 7.16
C PRO A 209 1.88 -9.71 7.57
N VAL A 210 0.64 -9.25 7.79
CA VAL A 210 -0.48 -10.12 8.19
C VAL A 210 -0.78 -11.14 7.08
N LEU A 211 -0.89 -10.70 5.85
CA LEU A 211 -1.11 -11.58 4.69
C LEU A 211 0.06 -12.56 4.51
N CYS A 212 1.29 -12.09 4.57
CA CYS A 212 2.48 -12.93 4.43
C CYS A 212 2.58 -13.97 5.55
N ALA A 213 2.27 -13.60 6.79
CA ALA A 213 2.25 -14.50 7.93
C ALA A 213 1.15 -15.56 7.79
N ALA A 214 -0.03 -15.18 7.36
CA ALA A 214 -1.15 -16.10 7.09
C ALA A 214 -0.79 -17.12 6.00
N LEU A 215 -0.23 -16.67 4.86
CA LEU A 215 0.19 -17.55 3.76
C LEU A 215 1.32 -18.51 4.17
N ALA A 216 2.17 -18.11 5.13
CA ALA A 216 3.25 -18.93 5.67
C ALA A 216 2.83 -19.77 6.88
N ASN A 217 1.62 -19.60 7.38
CA ASN A 217 1.10 -20.21 8.61
C ASN A 217 2.03 -19.98 9.82
N VAL A 218 2.46 -18.73 10.00
CA VAL A 218 3.32 -18.29 11.12
C VAL A 218 2.68 -17.12 11.86
N SER A 219 3.14 -16.84 13.08
CA SER A 219 2.73 -15.65 13.82
C SER A 219 3.29 -14.38 13.18
N VAL A 220 2.46 -13.38 12.93
CA VAL A 220 2.88 -12.07 12.43
C VAL A 220 3.87 -11.39 13.38
N PHE A 221 3.67 -11.54 14.70
CA PHE A 221 4.62 -11.01 15.70
C PHE A 221 6.00 -11.68 15.62
N SER A 222 6.04 -13.01 15.38
CA SER A 222 7.29 -13.74 15.17
C SER A 222 8.02 -13.25 13.91
N LEU A 223 7.26 -13.04 12.83
CA LEU A 223 7.77 -12.51 11.58
C LEU A 223 8.42 -11.13 11.78
N CYS A 224 7.68 -10.16 12.31
CA CYS A 224 8.18 -8.80 12.52
C CYS A 224 9.38 -8.77 13.47
N LYS A 225 9.32 -9.48 14.61
CA LYS A 225 10.40 -9.54 15.59
C LYS A 225 11.69 -10.11 15.02
N ARG A 226 11.60 -11.14 14.18
CA ARG A 226 12.78 -11.81 13.60
C ARG A 226 13.56 -10.87 12.69
N PHE A 227 12.89 -10.01 11.94
CA PHE A 227 13.53 -9.11 10.98
C PHE A 227 13.74 -7.68 11.49
N LEU A 228 13.29 -7.36 12.70
CA LEU A 228 13.48 -6.06 13.33
C LEU A 228 14.94 -5.57 13.29
N PRO A 229 15.97 -6.39 13.57
CA PRO A 229 17.36 -5.93 13.50
C PRO A 229 17.77 -5.46 12.08
N LEU A 230 17.31 -6.14 11.04
CA LEU A 230 17.57 -5.74 9.65
C LEU A 230 16.81 -4.47 9.29
N VAL A 231 15.55 -4.37 9.70
CA VAL A 231 14.73 -3.17 9.54
C VAL A 231 15.42 -1.96 10.16
N VAL A 232 15.85 -2.08 11.45
CA VAL A 232 16.55 -1.00 12.16
C VAL A 232 17.85 -0.60 11.43
N ALA A 233 18.63 -1.57 10.96
CA ALA A 233 19.85 -1.28 10.21
C ALA A 233 19.58 -0.49 8.94
N VAL A 234 18.56 -0.87 8.15
CA VAL A 234 18.18 -0.16 6.92
C VAL A 234 17.57 1.20 7.24
N CYS A 235 16.77 1.31 8.32
CA CYS A 235 16.25 2.62 8.76
C CYS A 235 17.38 3.57 9.17
N LEU A 236 18.40 3.10 9.86
CA LEU A 236 19.56 3.94 10.20
C LEU A 236 20.32 4.42 8.95
N ILE A 237 20.51 3.54 7.96
CA ILE A 237 21.13 3.92 6.69
C ILE A 237 20.25 4.95 5.97
N SER A 238 18.94 4.74 5.87
CA SER A 238 18.02 5.68 5.23
C SER A 238 17.99 7.02 5.94
N THR A 239 17.94 7.03 7.28
CA THR A 239 18.03 8.26 8.09
C THR A 239 19.34 9.00 7.84
N GLY A 240 20.46 8.27 7.77
CA GLY A 240 21.77 8.84 7.47
C GLY A 240 21.81 9.50 6.07
N LEU A 241 21.23 8.84 5.07
CA LEU A 241 21.12 9.40 3.71
C LEU A 241 20.25 10.68 3.69
N TYR A 242 19.10 10.66 4.37
CA TYR A 242 18.24 11.84 4.48
C TYR A 242 18.93 12.98 5.24
N PHE A 243 19.70 12.66 6.28
CA PHE A 243 20.49 13.67 6.99
C PHE A 243 21.57 14.30 6.11
N LEU A 244 22.29 13.50 5.31
CA LEU A 244 23.30 14.00 4.38
C LEU A 244 22.69 14.94 3.32
N ILE A 245 21.54 14.55 2.75
CA ILE A 245 20.82 15.37 1.77
C ILE A 245 20.28 16.63 2.44
N GLY A 246 19.64 16.50 3.60
CA GLY A 246 19.08 17.64 4.34
C GLY A 246 20.16 18.67 4.71
N ASN A 247 21.33 18.21 5.12
CA ASN A 247 22.45 19.09 5.43
C ASN A 247 22.97 19.85 4.18
N SER A 248 22.95 19.22 3.00
CA SER A 248 23.31 19.88 1.75
C SER A 248 22.30 20.94 1.33
N LEU A 249 21.00 20.69 1.58
CA LEU A 249 19.92 21.65 1.30
C LEU A 249 19.99 22.86 2.25
N GLY A 250 20.19 22.60 3.56
CA GLY A 250 20.23 23.66 4.56
C GLY A 250 21.44 24.60 4.44
N ALA A 251 22.53 24.16 3.81
CA ALA A 251 23.67 25.02 3.52
C ALA A 251 23.39 26.10 2.44
N GLY A 252 22.29 25.93 1.67
CA GLY A 252 21.86 26.86 0.62
C GLY A 252 20.73 27.81 1.04
N MET A 253 20.18 27.68 2.25
CA MET A 253 19.09 28.55 2.70
C MET A 253 19.56 29.96 2.95
N THR A 254 18.92 30.90 2.25
CA THR A 254 19.12 32.35 2.38
C THR A 254 18.19 32.93 3.45
N GLU A 255 18.43 34.16 3.89
CA GLU A 255 17.54 34.93 4.79
C GLU A 255 16.08 34.98 4.29
N ALA A 256 15.87 34.83 2.98
CA ALA A 256 14.55 34.76 2.36
C ALA A 256 13.70 33.53 2.80
N GLY A 257 14.34 32.40 3.11
CA GLY A 257 13.64 31.21 3.58
C GLY A 257 13.10 31.37 5.01
N THR A 258 13.84 32.07 5.86
CA THR A 258 13.41 32.35 7.24
C THR A 258 12.21 33.31 7.28
N SER A 259 12.22 34.33 6.42
CA SER A 259 11.12 35.29 6.29
C SER A 259 9.80 34.62 5.83
N ARG A 260 9.90 33.64 4.91
CA ARG A 260 8.73 32.86 4.44
C ARG A 260 8.09 32.03 5.55
N VAL A 261 8.92 31.38 6.37
CA VAL A 261 8.44 30.59 7.52
C VAL A 261 7.74 31.48 8.52
N GLU A 262 8.31 32.66 8.85
CA GLU A 262 7.69 33.62 9.75
C GLU A 262 6.37 34.16 9.20
N GLU A 263 6.31 34.48 7.91
CA GLU A 263 5.08 34.91 7.23
C GLU A 263 3.99 33.83 7.29
N LEU A 264 4.36 32.57 7.03
CA LEU A 264 3.40 31.46 7.09
C LEU A 264 2.93 31.17 8.52
N LEU A 265 3.82 31.20 9.50
CA LEU A 265 3.44 31.07 10.92
C LEU A 265 2.48 32.19 11.34
N PHE A 266 2.74 33.43 10.91
CA PHE A 266 1.86 34.57 11.16
C PHE A 266 0.49 34.36 10.47
N ALA A 267 0.49 33.94 9.20
CA ALA A 267 -0.73 33.69 8.45
C ALA A 267 -1.60 32.59 9.10
N LEU A 268 -0.96 31.51 9.56
CA LEU A 268 -1.63 30.40 10.26
C LEU A 268 -2.26 30.87 11.58
N ASP A 269 -1.51 31.64 12.38
CA ASP A 269 -1.98 32.15 13.68
C ASP A 269 -3.14 33.15 13.53
N GLN A 270 -3.15 33.94 12.45
CA GLN A 270 -4.22 34.88 12.14
C GLN A 270 -5.49 34.20 11.57
N SER A 271 -5.33 33.10 10.86
CA SER A 271 -6.42 32.46 10.11
C SER A 271 -7.10 31.32 10.86
N TYR A 272 -6.41 30.70 11.81
CA TYR A 272 -6.88 29.54 12.55
C TYR A 272 -6.67 29.67 14.05
N ALA A 273 -7.58 29.12 14.84
CA ALA A 273 -7.37 28.94 16.28
C ALA A 273 -6.38 27.78 16.50
N ILE A 274 -5.08 28.09 16.52
CA ILE A 274 -3.99 27.13 16.70
C ILE A 274 -3.92 26.70 18.16
N GLY A 275 -3.86 25.39 18.42
CA GLY A 275 -3.72 24.90 19.80
C GLY A 275 -3.77 23.38 19.93
N PRO A 276 -3.42 22.81 21.08
CA PRO A 276 -3.41 21.36 21.27
C PRO A 276 -4.80 20.73 21.18
N LEU A 277 -5.86 21.49 21.39
CA LEU A 277 -7.23 20.98 21.27
C LEU A 277 -7.60 20.62 19.84
N THR A 278 -7.06 21.33 18.84
CA THR A 278 -7.31 21.02 17.43
C THR A 278 -6.61 19.73 16.95
N LEU A 279 -5.80 19.09 17.80
CA LEU A 279 -5.18 17.79 17.53
C LEU A 279 -5.99 16.61 18.10
N ILE A 280 -7.15 16.84 18.72
CA ILE A 280 -7.99 15.78 19.27
C ILE A 280 -8.41 14.75 18.20
N PRO A 281 -8.85 15.12 16.98
CA PRO A 281 -9.21 14.13 15.96
C PRO A 281 -8.07 13.21 15.60
N LEU A 282 -6.86 13.75 15.45
CA LEU A 282 -5.65 12.96 15.20
C LEU A 282 -5.36 12.02 16.37
N PHE A 283 -5.39 12.54 17.60
CA PHE A 283 -5.09 11.74 18.80
C PHE A 283 -6.10 10.61 19.00
N VAL A 284 -7.40 10.90 18.85
CA VAL A 284 -8.46 9.89 18.97
C VAL A 284 -8.30 8.82 17.89
N MET A 285 -7.97 9.20 16.67
CA MET A 285 -7.74 8.25 15.59
C MET A 285 -6.55 7.33 15.88
N ILE A 286 -5.44 7.88 16.39
CA ILE A 286 -4.28 7.08 16.83
C ILE A 286 -4.70 6.10 17.94
N VAL A 287 -5.49 6.53 18.91
CA VAL A 287 -6.00 5.67 19.99
C VAL A 287 -6.91 4.58 19.43
N CYS A 288 -7.85 4.90 18.53
CA CYS A 288 -8.73 3.91 17.91
C CYS A 288 -7.95 2.80 17.25
N ILE A 289 -6.93 3.15 16.49
CA ILE A 289 -6.09 2.17 15.78
C ILE A 289 -5.21 1.38 16.77
N ALA A 290 -4.67 2.05 17.80
CA ALA A 290 -3.90 1.37 18.85
C ALA A 290 -4.73 0.33 19.62
N VAL A 291 -6.04 0.54 19.78
CA VAL A 291 -6.98 -0.44 20.35
C VAL A 291 -7.63 -1.35 19.31
N GLN A 292 -7.08 -1.37 18.09
CA GLN A 292 -7.47 -2.24 16.98
C GLN A 292 -8.90 -2.01 16.44
N VAL A 293 -9.41 -0.79 16.49
CA VAL A 293 -10.61 -0.41 15.74
C VAL A 293 -10.27 -0.43 14.24
N PRO A 294 -11.10 -1.04 13.38
CA PRO A 294 -10.86 -1.06 11.94
C PRO A 294 -10.65 0.34 11.35
N ALA A 295 -9.91 0.45 10.24
CA ALA A 295 -9.49 1.73 9.65
C ALA A 295 -10.69 2.63 9.28
N ILE A 296 -11.68 2.09 8.56
CA ILE A 296 -12.84 2.88 8.12
C ILE A 296 -13.60 3.53 9.27
N PRO A 297 -14.03 2.81 10.33
CA PRO A 297 -14.64 3.43 11.51
C PRO A 297 -13.74 4.47 12.19
N SER A 298 -12.43 4.24 12.25
CA SER A 298 -11.48 5.16 12.86
C SER A 298 -11.37 6.48 12.08
N PHE A 299 -11.31 6.40 10.75
CA PHE A 299 -11.31 7.58 9.88
C PHE A 299 -12.62 8.36 9.99
N LEU A 300 -13.77 7.66 9.95
CA LEU A 300 -15.08 8.31 10.10
C LEU A 300 -15.23 9.02 11.43
N LEU A 301 -14.75 8.42 12.52
CA LEU A 301 -14.73 9.08 13.84
C LEU A 301 -13.83 10.32 13.82
N GLY A 302 -12.65 10.24 13.19
CA GLY A 302 -11.76 11.37 12.97
C GLY A 302 -12.42 12.51 12.20
N VAL A 303 -13.17 12.20 11.14
CA VAL A 303 -13.96 13.18 10.37
C VAL A 303 -15.04 13.82 11.22
N LEU A 304 -15.82 13.02 11.97
CA LEU A 304 -16.90 13.54 12.83
C LEU A 304 -16.36 14.49 13.89
N LEU A 305 -15.28 14.13 14.54
CA LEU A 305 -14.64 15.00 15.55
C LEU A 305 -14.11 16.29 14.92
N ALA A 306 -13.48 16.21 13.75
CA ALA A 306 -12.99 17.37 13.03
C ALA A 306 -14.14 18.33 12.61
N VAL A 307 -15.27 17.80 12.13
CA VAL A 307 -16.45 18.61 11.81
C VAL A 307 -16.99 19.32 13.06
N VAL A 308 -17.04 18.62 14.20
CA VAL A 308 -17.45 19.25 15.49
C VAL A 308 -16.45 20.33 15.91
N GLU A 309 -15.16 20.08 15.82
CA GLU A 309 -14.12 21.06 16.15
C GLU A 309 -14.14 22.28 15.21
N ALA A 310 -14.35 22.08 13.92
CA ALA A 310 -14.50 23.16 12.96
C ALA A 310 -15.60 24.15 13.40
N VAL A 311 -16.71 23.62 13.90
CA VAL A 311 -17.83 24.45 14.38
C VAL A 311 -17.50 25.07 15.73
N VAL A 312 -16.97 24.31 16.70
CA VAL A 312 -16.79 24.72 18.07
C VAL A 312 -15.56 25.60 18.30
N LEU A 313 -14.44 25.24 17.69
CA LEU A 313 -13.14 25.90 17.89
C LEU A 313 -12.84 26.94 16.81
N GLN A 314 -13.20 26.68 15.55
CA GLN A 314 -12.92 27.60 14.43
C GLN A 314 -14.13 28.52 14.14
N GLY A 315 -15.31 28.26 14.74
CA GLY A 315 -16.52 29.02 14.44
C GLY A 315 -17.06 28.84 13.02
N ALA A 316 -16.65 27.77 12.33
CA ALA A 316 -17.11 27.50 10.98
C ALA A 316 -18.61 27.18 10.95
N HIS A 317 -19.30 27.57 9.87
CA HIS A 317 -20.69 27.16 9.69
C HIS A 317 -20.75 25.63 9.46
N PRO A 318 -21.67 24.88 10.11
CA PRO A 318 -21.74 23.42 9.99
C PRO A 318 -21.79 22.92 8.53
N GLY A 319 -22.50 23.64 7.67
CA GLY A 319 -22.55 23.30 6.22
C GLY A 319 -21.19 23.37 5.54
N VAL A 320 -20.36 24.37 5.90
CA VAL A 320 -19.00 24.50 5.34
C VAL A 320 -18.11 23.35 5.82
N ALA A 321 -18.20 22.97 7.10
CA ALA A 321 -17.41 21.87 7.65
C ALA A 321 -17.77 20.52 7.02
N VAL A 322 -19.05 20.27 6.72
CA VAL A 322 -19.50 19.05 6.03
C VAL A 322 -19.14 19.09 4.55
N GLU A 323 -19.30 20.26 3.89
CA GLU A 323 -18.97 20.41 2.48
C GLU A 323 -17.47 20.25 2.23
N ALA A 324 -16.62 20.70 3.14
CA ALA A 324 -15.18 20.49 3.07
C ALA A 324 -14.80 19.00 3.03
N ALA A 325 -15.53 18.14 3.73
CA ALA A 325 -15.33 16.70 3.68
C ALA A 325 -15.73 16.11 2.29
N ASN A 326 -16.68 16.71 1.59
CA ASN A 326 -17.13 16.26 0.27
C ASN A 326 -16.28 16.84 -0.85
N SER A 327 -16.21 18.17 -0.94
CA SER A 327 -15.66 18.89 -2.09
C SER A 327 -14.27 19.46 -1.84
N GLY A 328 -13.72 19.25 -0.63
CA GLY A 328 -12.45 19.83 -0.21
C GLY A 328 -12.61 21.28 0.26
N VAL A 329 -11.48 21.91 0.48
CA VAL A 329 -11.37 23.29 0.95
C VAL A 329 -10.84 24.16 -0.19
N VAL A 330 -11.48 25.31 -0.41
CA VAL A 330 -10.91 26.41 -1.17
C VAL A 330 -10.55 27.48 -0.17
N SER A 331 -9.29 27.53 0.20
CA SER A 331 -8.78 28.48 1.20
C SER A 331 -8.77 29.90 0.63
N ALA A 332 -9.18 30.86 1.42
CA ALA A 332 -9.26 32.28 1.07
C ALA A 332 -8.87 33.15 2.27
N THR A 333 -7.71 32.89 2.84
CA THR A 333 -7.17 33.61 4.01
C THR A 333 -6.59 34.97 3.63
N GLY A 334 -6.32 35.20 2.33
CA GLY A 334 -5.62 36.36 1.83
C GLY A 334 -4.10 36.25 1.79
N PHE A 335 -3.56 35.11 2.25
CA PHE A 335 -2.13 34.77 2.14
C PHE A 335 -1.98 33.71 1.06
N SER A 336 -1.51 34.10 -0.12
CA SER A 336 -1.50 33.23 -1.33
C SER A 336 -0.81 31.88 -1.10
N MET A 337 0.29 31.87 -0.35
CA MET A 337 1.03 30.64 -0.05
C MET A 337 0.24 29.68 0.86
N LEU A 338 -0.46 30.22 1.86
CA LEU A 338 -1.32 29.44 2.74
C LEU A 338 -2.56 28.95 2.01
N ASP A 339 -3.12 29.78 1.14
CA ASP A 339 -4.30 29.46 0.35
C ASP A 339 -3.99 28.31 -0.66
N GLU A 340 -2.84 28.34 -1.31
CA GLU A 340 -2.38 27.25 -2.19
C GLU A 340 -2.18 25.95 -1.41
N LEU A 341 -1.56 26.02 -0.23
CA LEU A 341 -1.27 24.87 0.60
C LEU A 341 -2.50 24.18 1.18
N LEU A 342 -3.54 24.96 1.54
CA LEU A 342 -4.74 24.46 2.21
C LEU A 342 -5.94 24.29 1.24
N SER A 343 -5.79 24.56 -0.05
CA SER A 343 -6.85 24.34 -1.05
C SER A 343 -6.78 22.92 -1.59
N THR A 344 -7.23 21.95 -0.80
CA THR A 344 -7.16 20.51 -1.11
C THR A 344 -8.17 19.71 -0.28
N GLY A 345 -8.23 18.41 -0.50
CA GLY A 345 -9.02 17.46 0.28
C GLY A 345 -10.42 17.21 -0.29
N GLY A 346 -11.22 16.47 0.47
CA GLY A 346 -12.57 16.05 0.05
C GLY A 346 -12.61 14.77 -0.79
N ILE A 347 -13.77 14.14 -0.82
CA ILE A 347 -13.99 12.91 -1.61
C ILE A 347 -13.73 13.18 -3.11
N VAL A 348 -14.14 14.36 -3.59
CA VAL A 348 -14.08 14.71 -5.02
C VAL A 348 -12.64 14.68 -5.54
N GLU A 349 -11.67 15.11 -4.74
CA GLU A 349 -10.26 15.08 -5.10
C GLU A 349 -9.71 13.63 -5.21
N MET A 350 -10.33 12.67 -4.52
CA MET A 350 -9.94 11.26 -4.58
C MET A 350 -10.53 10.52 -5.79
N LEU A 351 -11.51 11.08 -6.51
CA LEU A 351 -12.18 10.39 -7.63
C LEU A 351 -11.23 9.95 -8.76
N PRO A 352 -10.22 10.73 -9.16
CA PRO A 352 -9.24 10.27 -10.15
C PRO A 352 -8.48 9.02 -9.69
N ALA A 353 -8.03 8.98 -8.42
CA ALA A 353 -7.38 7.80 -7.84
C ALA A 353 -8.32 6.61 -7.75
N ILE A 354 -9.55 6.81 -7.31
CA ILE A 354 -10.58 5.75 -7.25
C ILE A 354 -10.85 5.17 -8.64
N SER A 355 -10.98 6.03 -9.65
CA SER A 355 -11.24 5.59 -11.02
C SER A 355 -10.14 4.69 -11.55
N ILE A 356 -8.89 5.03 -11.29
CA ILE A 356 -7.76 4.21 -11.76
C ILE A 356 -7.64 2.90 -10.98
N VAL A 357 -7.88 2.89 -9.67
CA VAL A 357 -7.94 1.66 -8.87
C VAL A 357 -8.97 0.69 -9.45
N ILE A 358 -10.17 1.15 -9.76
CA ILE A 358 -11.22 0.33 -10.36
C ILE A 358 -10.77 -0.25 -11.71
N LEU A 359 -10.20 0.57 -12.60
CA LEU A 359 -9.73 0.12 -13.92
C LEU A 359 -8.58 -0.88 -13.83
N VAL A 360 -7.63 -0.62 -12.97
CA VAL A 360 -6.50 -1.51 -12.70
C VAL A 360 -7.00 -2.86 -12.20
N MET A 361 -7.90 -2.89 -11.26
CA MET A 361 -8.41 -4.13 -10.67
C MET A 361 -9.34 -4.89 -11.62
N ALA A 362 -10.05 -4.20 -12.51
CA ALA A 362 -10.73 -4.83 -13.63
C ALA A 362 -9.75 -5.56 -14.56
N TYR A 363 -8.63 -4.93 -14.92
CA TYR A 363 -7.56 -5.54 -15.72
C TYR A 363 -6.94 -6.75 -15.03
N VAL A 364 -6.59 -6.62 -13.75
CA VAL A 364 -6.05 -7.71 -12.93
C VAL A 364 -7.02 -8.89 -12.85
N GLY A 365 -8.29 -8.61 -12.63
CA GLY A 365 -9.34 -9.63 -12.59
C GLY A 365 -9.38 -10.48 -13.85
N ILE A 366 -9.29 -9.86 -15.03
CA ILE A 366 -9.20 -10.60 -16.30
C ILE A 366 -7.96 -11.48 -16.32
N LEU A 367 -6.79 -10.93 -16.04
CA LEU A 367 -5.51 -11.64 -16.16
C LEU A 367 -5.40 -12.81 -15.17
N GLN A 368 -5.91 -12.62 -13.96
CA GLN A 368 -5.85 -13.59 -12.88
C GLN A 368 -6.77 -14.78 -13.15
N HIS A 369 -8.04 -14.51 -13.49
CA HIS A 369 -9.03 -15.55 -13.69
C HIS A 369 -8.89 -16.27 -15.04
N THR A 370 -8.28 -15.64 -16.05
CA THR A 370 -7.92 -16.33 -17.30
C THR A 370 -6.67 -17.21 -17.16
N GLY A 371 -5.83 -17.05 -16.12
CA GLY A 371 -4.57 -17.77 -16.01
C GLY A 371 -3.41 -17.17 -16.81
N LEU A 372 -3.59 -15.98 -17.39
CA LEU A 372 -2.52 -15.29 -18.14
C LEU A 372 -1.31 -14.97 -17.25
N ILE A 373 -1.53 -14.64 -15.98
CA ILE A 373 -0.47 -14.40 -15.00
C ILE A 373 0.34 -15.68 -14.76
N GLN A 374 -0.35 -16.80 -14.54
CA GLN A 374 0.28 -18.10 -14.27
C GLN A 374 1.20 -18.53 -15.42
N SER A 375 0.81 -18.24 -16.65
CA SER A 375 1.61 -18.59 -17.83
C SER A 375 2.97 -17.89 -17.89
N LEU A 376 3.13 -16.74 -17.25
CA LEU A 376 4.41 -16.01 -17.16
C LEU A 376 5.34 -16.59 -16.10
N VAL A 377 4.78 -17.22 -15.10
CA VAL A 377 5.45 -17.59 -13.84
C VAL A 377 6.11 -18.97 -13.94
N GLU A 378 5.44 -19.97 -14.53
CA GLU A 378 5.89 -21.36 -14.55
C GLU A 378 7.30 -21.61 -15.16
N PRO A 379 7.73 -20.92 -16.23
CA PRO A 379 9.05 -21.17 -16.81
C PRO A 379 10.23 -20.74 -15.96
N ILE A 380 10.01 -19.83 -14.97
CA ILE A 380 11.08 -19.21 -14.17
C ILE A 380 11.51 -20.13 -13.03
N THR A 381 10.55 -20.77 -12.35
CA THR A 381 10.81 -21.55 -11.13
C THR A 381 11.57 -22.85 -11.37
N SER A 382 11.38 -23.47 -12.54
CA SER A 382 11.93 -24.80 -12.84
C SER A 382 13.46 -24.85 -12.94
N ARG A 383 14.14 -23.70 -13.07
CA ARG A 383 15.60 -23.59 -13.27
C ARG A 383 16.38 -23.29 -11.99
N LEU A 384 15.71 -22.93 -10.89
CA LEU A 384 16.34 -22.47 -9.66
C LEU A 384 16.61 -23.65 -8.71
N ARG A 385 17.86 -23.85 -8.29
CA ARG A 385 18.29 -25.03 -7.53
C ARG A 385 18.93 -24.72 -6.15
N SER A 386 19.11 -23.46 -5.77
CA SER A 386 19.71 -23.09 -4.49
C SER A 386 18.84 -22.10 -3.72
N PHE A 387 18.93 -22.10 -2.39
CA PHE A 387 18.25 -21.13 -1.54
C PHE A 387 18.53 -19.69 -1.98
N SER A 388 19.81 -19.35 -2.20
CA SER A 388 20.21 -17.98 -2.59
C SER A 388 19.61 -17.58 -3.95
N SER A 389 19.63 -18.49 -4.95
CA SER A 389 19.02 -18.18 -6.26
C SER A 389 17.51 -18.05 -6.18
N LEU A 390 16.86 -18.87 -5.35
CA LEU A 390 15.42 -18.75 -5.08
C LEU A 390 15.08 -17.44 -4.38
N ALA A 391 15.85 -17.06 -3.36
CA ALA A 391 15.62 -15.80 -2.63
C ALA A 391 15.76 -14.57 -3.53
N VAL A 392 16.85 -14.50 -4.34
CA VAL A 392 17.05 -13.42 -5.30
C VAL A 392 15.96 -13.39 -6.36
N ALA A 393 15.56 -14.55 -6.88
CA ALA A 393 14.48 -14.65 -7.84
C ALA A 393 13.14 -14.23 -7.24
N THR A 394 12.87 -14.57 -5.97
CA THR A 394 11.67 -14.13 -5.28
C THR A 394 11.62 -12.61 -5.16
N VAL A 395 12.74 -11.98 -4.74
CA VAL A 395 12.83 -10.52 -4.65
C VAL A 395 12.65 -9.87 -6.02
N GLY A 396 13.35 -10.36 -7.04
CA GLY A 396 13.22 -9.84 -8.41
C GLY A 396 11.82 -10.03 -9.01
N SER A 397 11.22 -11.21 -8.78
CA SER A 397 9.86 -11.50 -9.26
C SER A 397 8.81 -10.69 -8.52
N GLY A 398 8.95 -10.45 -7.20
CA GLY A 398 8.03 -9.62 -6.45
C GLY A 398 7.96 -8.20 -7.00
N ALA A 399 9.11 -7.59 -7.32
CA ALA A 399 9.15 -6.29 -7.99
C ALA A 399 8.53 -6.35 -9.40
N ALA A 400 8.84 -7.41 -10.19
CA ALA A 400 8.23 -7.61 -11.50
C ALA A 400 6.71 -7.81 -11.39
N PHE A 401 6.22 -8.51 -10.37
CA PHE A 401 4.78 -8.68 -10.16
C PHE A 401 4.08 -7.38 -9.83
N ASN A 402 4.69 -6.46 -9.08
CA ASN A 402 4.13 -5.14 -8.86
C ASN A 402 4.00 -4.29 -10.13
N ILE A 403 4.84 -4.56 -11.14
CA ILE A 403 4.69 -3.96 -12.47
C ILE A 403 3.53 -4.61 -13.24
N LEU A 404 3.39 -5.93 -13.10
CA LEU A 404 2.43 -6.74 -13.86
C LEU A 404 1.05 -6.83 -13.18
N MET A 405 1.02 -6.86 -11.88
CA MET A 405 -0.17 -6.84 -11.04
C MET A 405 -0.16 -5.54 -10.27
N PRO A 406 -0.90 -4.54 -10.68
CA PRO A 406 -0.78 -3.21 -10.14
C PRO A 406 -1.41 -3.06 -8.74
N ASP A 407 -1.17 -4.06 -7.88
CA ASP A 407 -1.51 -4.07 -6.47
C ASP A 407 -0.58 -5.00 -5.68
N GLN A 408 -0.31 -4.65 -4.40
CA GLN A 408 0.61 -5.43 -3.56
C GLN A 408 0.06 -6.80 -3.13
N TYR A 409 -1.25 -6.92 -2.89
CA TYR A 409 -1.83 -8.16 -2.36
C TYR A 409 -1.77 -9.33 -3.35
N PRO A 410 -2.19 -9.18 -4.62
CA PRO A 410 -1.97 -10.19 -5.65
C PRO A 410 -0.49 -10.53 -5.85
N SER A 411 0.40 -9.52 -5.79
CA SER A 411 1.84 -9.71 -5.93
C SER A 411 2.43 -10.56 -4.80
N ILE A 412 2.02 -10.31 -3.55
CA ILE A 412 2.38 -11.11 -2.36
C ILE A 412 1.84 -12.53 -2.49
N ALA A 413 0.55 -12.69 -2.81
CA ALA A 413 -0.09 -13.99 -2.92
C ALA A 413 0.56 -14.86 -4.01
N MET A 414 0.83 -14.27 -5.18
CA MET A 414 1.49 -14.95 -6.29
C MET A 414 2.94 -15.34 -5.96
N SER A 415 3.71 -14.41 -5.41
CA SER A 415 5.09 -14.68 -4.98
C SER A 415 5.14 -15.79 -3.92
N SER A 416 4.23 -15.77 -2.96
CA SER A 416 4.09 -16.80 -1.91
C SER A 416 3.78 -18.17 -2.51
N LYS A 417 2.78 -18.24 -3.40
CA LYS A 417 2.38 -19.47 -4.08
C LYS A 417 3.50 -20.05 -4.93
N MET A 418 4.25 -19.19 -5.60
CA MET A 418 5.31 -19.58 -6.53
C MET A 418 6.58 -20.06 -5.81
N TYR A 419 7.02 -19.34 -4.79
CA TYR A 419 8.33 -19.53 -4.17
C TYR A 419 8.29 -20.14 -2.77
N GLY A 420 7.20 -19.95 -2.01
CA GLY A 420 7.12 -20.36 -0.61
C GLY A 420 7.43 -21.83 -0.40
N GLY A 421 6.80 -22.72 -1.18
CA GLY A 421 7.06 -24.15 -1.11
C GLY A 421 8.48 -24.55 -1.52
N ALA A 422 9.07 -23.87 -2.51
CA ALA A 422 10.45 -24.11 -2.95
C ALA A 422 11.46 -23.64 -1.90
N LEU A 423 11.28 -22.45 -1.33
CA LEU A 423 12.11 -21.92 -0.26
C LEU A 423 12.03 -22.80 1.00
N GLY A 424 10.83 -23.27 1.35
CA GLY A 424 10.61 -24.20 2.46
C GLY A 424 11.35 -25.52 2.29
N LYS A 425 11.34 -26.12 1.07
CA LYS A 425 12.11 -27.32 0.76
C LYS A 425 13.62 -27.13 0.89
N HIS A 426 14.12 -25.90 0.75
CA HIS A 426 15.53 -25.56 1.01
C HIS A 426 15.78 -25.15 2.47
N GLY A 427 14.83 -25.42 3.38
CA GLY A 427 14.97 -25.25 4.82
C GLY A 427 14.73 -23.83 5.31
N ALA A 428 14.12 -22.96 4.49
CA ALA A 428 13.66 -21.66 4.95
C ALA A 428 12.47 -21.84 5.90
N ALA A 429 12.57 -21.30 7.13
CA ALA A 429 11.42 -21.20 8.03
C ALA A 429 10.34 -20.29 7.42
N GLY A 430 9.10 -20.46 7.88
CA GLY A 430 7.96 -19.67 7.39
C GLY A 430 8.18 -18.17 7.44
N GLU A 431 8.73 -17.66 8.56
CA GLU A 431 9.05 -16.25 8.72
C GLU A 431 10.13 -15.76 7.74
N VAL A 432 11.06 -16.64 7.36
CA VAL A 432 12.14 -16.26 6.43
C VAL A 432 11.60 -16.10 5.02
N TRP A 433 10.92 -17.10 4.51
CA TRP A 433 10.44 -17.01 3.14
C TRP A 433 9.32 -15.97 2.98
N SER A 434 8.47 -15.79 3.99
CA SER A 434 7.43 -14.76 3.95
C SER A 434 8.01 -13.35 3.99
N ASN A 435 9.09 -13.11 4.77
CA ASN A 435 9.80 -11.84 4.73
C ASN A 435 10.49 -11.60 3.37
N ILE A 436 11.09 -12.62 2.75
CA ILE A 436 11.69 -12.50 1.42
C ILE A 436 10.63 -12.07 0.40
N VAL A 437 9.43 -12.64 0.46
CA VAL A 437 8.30 -12.24 -0.39
C VAL A 437 7.88 -10.81 -0.09
N ASN A 438 7.59 -10.49 1.18
CA ASN A 438 7.08 -9.19 1.57
C ASN A 438 8.08 -8.05 1.32
N SER A 439 9.38 -8.33 1.49
CA SER A 439 10.44 -7.35 1.24
C SER A 439 10.43 -6.77 -0.18
N SER A 440 9.87 -7.49 -1.13
CA SER A 440 9.76 -7.03 -2.51
C SER A 440 8.31 -6.83 -2.92
N ALA A 441 7.47 -7.87 -2.92
CA ALA A 441 6.09 -7.79 -3.38
C ALA A 441 5.25 -6.79 -2.58
N GLY A 442 5.51 -6.63 -1.27
CA GLY A 442 4.85 -5.62 -0.43
C GLY A 442 5.42 -4.22 -0.65
N ILE A 443 6.76 -4.06 -0.51
CA ILE A 443 7.38 -2.73 -0.43
C ILE A 443 7.54 -2.05 -1.78
N THR A 444 7.92 -2.80 -2.85
CA THR A 444 8.22 -2.18 -4.15
C THR A 444 6.99 -1.74 -4.93
N SER A 445 5.79 -2.04 -4.42
CA SER A 445 4.52 -1.63 -5.01
C SER A 445 4.43 -0.12 -5.22
N VAL A 446 4.88 0.65 -4.23
CA VAL A 446 4.86 2.12 -4.29
C VAL A 446 5.84 2.71 -5.30
N LEU A 447 6.79 1.93 -5.80
CA LEU A 447 7.77 2.38 -6.80
C LEU A 447 7.27 2.26 -8.25
N VAL A 448 6.08 1.70 -8.46
CA VAL A 448 5.50 1.47 -9.78
C VAL A 448 4.37 2.46 -10.03
N PRO A 449 4.48 3.37 -11.02
CA PRO A 449 3.56 4.51 -11.18
C PRO A 449 2.08 4.15 -11.34
N TRP A 450 1.77 2.99 -11.88
CA TRP A 450 0.40 2.49 -12.09
C TRP A 450 -0.07 1.46 -11.05
N ASN A 451 0.73 1.23 -10.01
CA ASN A 451 0.33 0.41 -8.88
C ASN A 451 -0.58 1.21 -7.95
N THR A 452 -1.62 0.57 -7.38
CA THR A 452 -2.58 1.21 -6.47
C THR A 452 -1.88 1.93 -5.32
N CYS A 453 -0.81 1.35 -4.79
CA CYS A 453 -0.02 1.95 -3.72
C CYS A 453 0.66 3.26 -4.15
N SER A 454 1.24 3.31 -5.35
CA SER A 454 1.83 4.54 -5.90
C SER A 454 0.77 5.58 -6.20
N ILE A 455 -0.34 5.17 -6.83
CA ILE A 455 -1.45 6.06 -7.16
C ILE A 455 -2.00 6.73 -5.89
N TYR A 456 -2.17 5.96 -4.82
CA TYR A 456 -2.57 6.49 -3.53
C TYR A 456 -1.59 7.58 -3.03
N MET A 457 -0.28 7.29 -3.02
CA MET A 457 0.73 8.24 -2.54
C MET A 457 0.81 9.50 -3.42
N VAL A 458 0.75 9.35 -4.74
CA VAL A 458 0.69 10.48 -5.69
C VAL A 458 -0.49 11.39 -5.39
N THR A 459 -1.68 10.79 -5.20
CA THR A 459 -2.91 11.55 -4.94
C THR A 459 -2.85 12.29 -3.60
N ILE A 460 -2.37 11.63 -2.55
CA ILE A 460 -2.36 12.21 -1.19
C ILE A 460 -1.26 13.24 -1.00
N LEU A 461 -0.07 13.00 -1.58
CA LEU A 461 1.08 13.89 -1.40
C LEU A 461 1.22 14.94 -2.50
N GLY A 462 0.40 14.86 -3.55
CA GLY A 462 0.40 15.84 -4.64
C GLY A 462 1.67 15.83 -5.51
N VAL A 463 2.41 14.72 -5.54
CA VAL A 463 3.71 14.60 -6.23
C VAL A 463 3.75 13.36 -7.09
N SER A 464 4.23 13.46 -8.33
CA SER A 464 4.30 12.32 -9.24
C SER A 464 5.25 11.22 -8.73
N CYS A 465 4.96 9.95 -9.11
CA CYS A 465 5.80 8.82 -8.74
C CYS A 465 7.27 9.02 -9.17
N ILE A 466 7.49 9.57 -10.35
CA ILE A 466 8.84 9.78 -10.90
C ILE A 466 9.65 10.75 -10.05
N GLU A 467 9.00 11.75 -9.45
CA GLU A 467 9.67 12.75 -8.60
C GLU A 467 10.09 12.18 -7.25
N TYR A 468 9.26 11.36 -6.59
CA TYR A 468 9.63 10.79 -5.29
C TYR A 468 10.47 9.51 -5.39
N LEU A 469 10.38 8.80 -6.51
CA LEU A 469 11.05 7.51 -6.70
C LEU A 469 12.54 7.54 -6.36
N PRO A 470 13.36 8.52 -6.77
CA PRO A 470 14.77 8.55 -6.44
C PRO A 470 15.07 8.67 -4.94
N PHE A 471 14.10 9.10 -4.14
CA PHE A 471 14.24 9.43 -2.73
C PHE A 471 13.55 8.46 -1.79
N ALA A 472 12.80 7.48 -2.27
CA ALA A 472 12.14 6.45 -1.45
C ALA A 472 13.14 5.35 -0.99
N PHE A 473 14.19 5.74 -0.26
CA PHE A 473 15.36 4.88 0.01
C PHE A 473 15.03 3.56 0.66
N PHE A 474 14.19 3.51 1.67
CA PHE A 474 13.84 2.26 2.33
C PHE A 474 13.21 1.24 1.37
N CYS A 475 12.42 1.74 0.40
CA CYS A 475 11.68 0.89 -0.52
C CYS A 475 12.55 0.08 -1.49
N TYR A 476 13.79 0.47 -1.75
CA TYR A 476 14.75 -0.35 -2.49
C TYR A 476 15.93 -0.84 -1.67
N LEU A 477 16.31 -0.16 -0.59
CA LEU A 477 17.39 -0.64 0.27
C LEU A 477 17.00 -1.92 1.00
N TYR A 478 15.75 -2.01 1.49
CA TYR A 478 15.31 -3.18 2.23
C TYR A 478 15.25 -4.46 1.36
N PRO A 479 14.60 -4.51 0.20
CA PRO A 479 14.61 -5.69 -0.66
C PRO A 479 16.01 -6.07 -1.12
N THR A 480 16.88 -5.10 -1.43
CA THR A 480 18.27 -5.37 -1.81
C THR A 480 19.08 -5.92 -0.64
N ALA A 481 18.87 -5.41 0.58
CA ALA A 481 19.50 -5.93 1.78
C ALA A 481 19.06 -7.37 2.08
N VAL A 482 17.77 -7.68 1.94
CA VAL A 482 17.26 -9.05 2.11
C VAL A 482 17.87 -10.00 1.09
N ALA A 483 17.94 -9.62 -0.19
CA ALA A 483 18.59 -10.41 -1.23
C ALA A 483 20.08 -10.62 -0.95
N ALA A 484 20.81 -9.57 -0.58
CA ALA A 484 22.22 -9.65 -0.24
C ALA A 484 22.47 -10.54 1.00
N MET A 485 21.66 -10.40 2.04
CA MET A 485 21.74 -11.24 3.25
C MET A 485 21.46 -12.71 2.95
N ALA A 486 20.49 -13.01 2.09
CA ALA A 486 20.21 -14.38 1.67
C ALA A 486 21.37 -15.01 0.90
N VAL A 487 22.07 -14.22 0.08
CA VAL A 487 23.24 -14.69 -0.71
C VAL A 487 24.48 -14.86 0.19
N LEU A 488 24.81 -13.81 0.96
CA LEU A 488 26.09 -13.75 1.68
C LEU A 488 26.07 -14.50 3.03
N PHE A 489 24.93 -14.48 3.69
CA PHE A 489 24.82 -14.92 5.07
C PHE A 489 23.68 -15.91 5.33
N GLY A 490 22.89 -16.30 4.32
CA GLY A 490 21.69 -17.13 4.49
C GLY A 490 21.93 -18.41 5.31
N ARG A 491 23.06 -19.10 5.06
CA ARG A 491 23.46 -20.29 5.84
C ARG A 491 23.87 -19.94 7.30
N LYS A 492 24.60 -18.84 7.51
CA LYS A 492 25.09 -18.41 8.83
C LYS A 492 23.95 -17.90 9.71
N LEU A 493 22.96 -17.27 9.13
CA LEU A 493 21.78 -16.75 9.82
C LEU A 493 20.70 -17.82 10.08
N GLY A 494 20.93 -19.07 9.66
CA GLY A 494 19.93 -20.13 9.77
C GLY A 494 18.69 -19.87 8.91
N TRP A 495 18.84 -19.14 7.81
CA TRP A 495 17.76 -18.91 6.84
C TRP A 495 17.55 -20.09 5.89
N SER A 496 18.59 -20.93 5.71
CA SER A 496 18.50 -22.20 4.99
C SER A 496 19.00 -23.35 5.87
N ALA A 497 18.45 -24.55 5.70
CA ALA A 497 18.96 -25.74 6.35
C ALA A 497 20.42 -25.98 5.96
N ARG A 498 21.22 -26.49 6.90
CA ARG A 498 22.48 -27.17 6.57
C ARG A 498 22.09 -28.40 5.73
N THR A 499 22.48 -28.44 4.48
CA THR A 499 22.41 -29.68 3.70
C THR A 499 23.22 -30.72 4.44
N SER A 500 22.54 -31.75 4.96
CA SER A 500 23.13 -32.92 5.63
C SER A 500 23.91 -33.78 4.63
N GLY A 501 24.87 -33.21 3.91
CA GLY A 501 25.63 -33.84 2.85
C GLY A 501 27.09 -33.43 2.72
N GLU A 502 27.58 -32.45 3.51
CA GLU A 502 28.99 -32.00 3.45
C GLU A 502 29.77 -32.23 4.72
N GLY A 503 29.44 -33.29 5.48
CA GLY A 503 30.11 -33.69 6.74
C GLY A 503 30.62 -35.10 6.71
N ALA A 504 30.92 -35.69 5.55
CA ALA A 504 31.54 -36.97 5.40
C ALA A 504 32.48 -36.98 4.19
N LEU A 505 33.65 -36.38 4.35
CA LEU A 505 34.92 -36.73 3.68
C LEU A 505 36.06 -36.28 4.60
#